data_a82d1e7e40d753bc8de9418823400688
#
_entry.id   a82d1e7e40d753bc8de9418823400688
#
_cell.length_a   1.000
_cell.length_b   1.000
_cell.length_c   1.000
_cell.angle_alpha   90.00
_cell.angle_beta   90.00
_cell.angle_gamma   90.00
#
_symmetry.space_group_name_H-M   'P 1'
#
loop_
_entity.id
_entity.type
_entity.pdbx_description
1 polymer ?
#
loop_
_entity_poly.entity_id
_entity_poly.type
_entity_poly.pdbx_seq_one_letter_code
_entity_poly.pdbx_strand_id
1 'polypeptide(L)'
;MNPPSRKLRTTSRRDVLKALLAAPALTFTWTEAEAAQAAAAAQTSRAAATAKPFVPKFFTPREFELVRVLADIVIPKDDRSGSATDAGVPGFMDFMMIDQPTRQVAMRGGLAWLDVECQKRFDKPFLACADAERTAVLDDIAWPAKAKSEFAHGVAFFSNFRDLTASGFWTTRMGIDDLQFMGNRSVARWNGCPSEALKKLGVSYE
;
A
#
# COMPACT_ATOMS: atom_id res chain seq x y z
N MET A 1 -45.89 17.11 32.28
CA MET A 1 -46.18 16.34 31.05
C MET A 1 -44.89 16.15 30.28
N ASN A 2 -44.30 14.95 30.36
CA ASN A 2 -43.10 14.62 29.60
C ASN A 2 -43.50 14.14 28.21
N PRO A 3 -42.82 14.57 27.12
CA PRO A 3 -43.06 14.08 25.79
C PRO A 3 -42.55 12.63 25.64
N PRO A 4 -43.22 11.79 24.80
CA PRO A 4 -42.85 10.39 24.65
C PRO A 4 -41.54 10.24 23.89
N SER A 5 -40.62 9.46 24.46
CA SER A 5 -39.34 9.09 23.84
C SER A 5 -39.57 8.31 22.55
N ARG A 6 -39.17 8.88 21.41
CA ARG A 6 -39.22 8.26 20.09
C ARG A 6 -38.10 7.19 20.01
N LYS A 7 -38.45 5.91 20.24
CA LYS A 7 -37.54 4.78 20.01
C LYS A 7 -37.18 4.74 18.53
N LEU A 8 -35.93 5.01 18.20
CA LEU A 8 -35.35 4.75 16.87
C LEU A 8 -35.40 3.24 16.60
N ARG A 9 -36.22 2.83 15.66
CA ARG A 9 -36.27 1.44 15.16
C ARG A 9 -34.89 1.17 14.45
N THR A 10 -34.09 0.33 15.04
CA THR A 10 -32.90 -0.22 14.36
C THR A 10 -33.39 -1.17 13.25
N THR A 11 -33.26 -0.73 12.01
CA THR A 11 -33.56 -1.54 10.82
C THR A 11 -32.54 -2.67 10.74
N SER A 12 -32.97 -3.93 10.81
CA SER A 12 -32.08 -5.08 10.67
C SER A 12 -31.68 -5.26 9.19
N ARG A 13 -30.50 -5.85 8.94
CA ARG A 13 -30.05 -6.20 7.57
C ARG A 13 -31.10 -7.01 6.80
N ARG A 14 -31.87 -7.84 7.52
CA ARG A 14 -32.92 -8.67 6.98
C ARG A 14 -34.16 -7.84 6.52
N ASP A 15 -34.45 -6.73 7.22
CA ASP A 15 -35.56 -5.83 6.85
C ASP A 15 -35.19 -5.00 5.61
N VAL A 16 -33.91 -4.62 5.46
CA VAL A 16 -33.41 -3.97 4.24
C VAL A 16 -33.50 -4.90 3.04
N LEU A 17 -33.10 -6.17 3.20
CA LEU A 17 -33.19 -7.17 2.13
C LEU A 17 -34.65 -7.45 1.74
N LYS A 18 -35.58 -7.53 2.70
CA LYS A 18 -37.01 -7.70 2.43
C LYS A 18 -37.62 -6.48 1.71
N ALA A 19 -37.17 -5.27 2.07
CA ALA A 19 -37.63 -4.04 1.40
C ALA A 19 -37.11 -3.98 -0.05
N LEU A 20 -35.88 -4.45 -0.33
CA LEU A 20 -35.30 -4.55 -1.67
C LEU A 20 -36.03 -5.62 -2.53
N LEU A 21 -36.48 -6.74 -1.93
CA LEU A 21 -37.22 -7.79 -2.62
C LEU A 21 -38.70 -7.40 -2.84
N ALA A 22 -39.25 -6.49 -2.05
CA ALA A 22 -40.63 -5.98 -2.20
C ALA A 22 -40.73 -4.75 -3.12
N ALA A 23 -39.59 -4.18 -3.56
CA ALA A 23 -39.63 -3.15 -4.57
C ALA A 23 -40.05 -3.78 -5.91
N PRO A 24 -41.12 -3.29 -6.57
CA PRO A 24 -41.41 -3.72 -7.93
C PRO A 24 -40.18 -3.46 -8.76
N ALA A 25 -39.87 -4.38 -9.70
CA ALA A 25 -38.76 -4.22 -10.64
C ALA A 25 -39.04 -2.99 -11.52
N LEU A 26 -38.80 -1.80 -10.94
CA LEU A 26 -38.62 -0.59 -11.70
C LEU A 26 -37.30 -0.84 -12.46
N THR A 27 -37.46 -1.07 -13.75
CA THR A 27 -36.33 -0.98 -14.69
C THR A 27 -35.76 0.42 -14.52
N PHE A 28 -34.76 0.57 -13.68
CA PHE A 28 -33.92 1.77 -13.62
C PHE A 28 -33.18 1.82 -14.94
N THR A 29 -33.79 2.36 -15.96
CA THR A 29 -33.09 2.79 -17.17
C THR A 29 -32.35 4.08 -16.81
N TRP A 30 -31.12 3.93 -16.33
CA TRP A 30 -30.24 5.08 -16.23
C TRP A 30 -29.99 5.59 -17.64
N THR A 31 -30.30 6.85 -17.87
CA THR A 31 -29.91 7.50 -19.12
C THR A 31 -28.37 7.62 -19.12
N GLU A 32 -27.73 7.57 -20.28
CA GLU A 32 -26.28 7.77 -20.41
C GLU A 32 -25.82 9.06 -19.72
N ALA A 33 -26.66 10.10 -19.74
CA ALA A 33 -26.41 11.37 -19.08
C ALA A 33 -26.36 11.24 -17.54
N GLU A 34 -27.27 10.49 -16.93
CA GLU A 34 -27.29 10.25 -15.47
C GLU A 34 -26.11 9.38 -15.03
N ALA A 35 -25.74 8.37 -15.82
CA ALA A 35 -24.57 7.56 -15.59
C ALA A 35 -23.27 8.40 -15.68
N ALA A 36 -23.18 9.30 -16.65
CA ALA A 36 -22.05 10.22 -16.79
C ALA A 36 -21.97 11.22 -15.64
N GLN A 37 -23.10 11.76 -15.18
CA GLN A 37 -23.15 12.65 -14.01
C GLN A 37 -22.74 11.94 -12.72
N ALA A 38 -23.21 10.71 -12.50
CA ALA A 38 -22.83 9.90 -11.36
C ALA A 38 -21.33 9.55 -11.37
N ALA A 39 -20.77 9.23 -12.55
CA ALA A 39 -19.35 9.00 -12.72
C ALA A 39 -18.52 10.27 -12.44
N ALA A 40 -18.93 11.43 -12.95
CA ALA A 40 -18.29 12.71 -12.71
C ALA A 40 -18.34 13.10 -11.22
N ALA A 41 -19.48 12.92 -10.55
CA ALA A 41 -19.63 13.16 -9.12
C ALA A 41 -18.74 12.23 -8.28
N ALA A 42 -18.63 10.95 -8.66
CA ALA A 42 -17.73 10.01 -8.01
C ALA A 42 -16.25 10.38 -8.19
N GLN A 43 -15.86 10.86 -9.38
CA GLN A 43 -14.51 11.36 -9.65
C GLN A 43 -14.19 12.61 -8.83
N THR A 44 -15.14 13.56 -8.77
CA THR A 44 -14.97 14.79 -7.96
C THR A 44 -14.86 14.46 -6.47
N SER A 45 -15.66 13.52 -5.97
CA SER A 45 -15.59 13.07 -4.58
C SER A 45 -14.26 12.36 -4.26
N ARG A 46 -13.74 11.57 -5.18
CA ARG A 46 -12.40 10.94 -5.06
C ARG A 46 -11.28 11.98 -5.08
N ALA A 47 -11.33 12.96 -6.01
CA ALA A 47 -10.37 14.05 -6.07
C ALA A 47 -10.40 14.92 -4.80
N ALA A 48 -11.58 15.20 -4.24
CA ALA A 48 -11.71 15.92 -2.98
C ALA A 48 -11.19 15.12 -1.77
N ALA A 49 -11.32 13.80 -1.77
CA ALA A 49 -10.76 12.92 -0.74
C ALA A 49 -9.23 12.86 -0.79
N THR A 50 -8.65 12.97 -2.00
CA THR A 50 -7.17 13.04 -2.18
C THR A 50 -6.61 14.44 -1.93
N ALA A 51 -7.42 15.48 -1.86
CA ALA A 51 -6.98 16.86 -1.63
C ALA A 51 -6.63 17.19 -0.16
N LYS A 52 -7.00 16.33 0.80
CA LYS A 52 -6.58 16.51 2.20
C LYS A 52 -5.24 15.81 2.41
N PRO A 53 -4.21 16.54 2.91
CA PRO A 53 -2.95 15.90 3.24
C PRO A 53 -3.19 14.77 4.26
N PHE A 54 -2.59 13.60 4.00
CA PHE A 54 -2.66 12.47 4.93
C PHE A 54 -1.99 12.84 6.25
N VAL A 55 -2.70 12.63 7.35
CA VAL A 55 -2.17 12.85 8.70
C VAL A 55 -1.93 11.48 9.33
N PRO A 56 -0.66 11.09 9.58
CA PRO A 56 -0.35 9.82 10.21
C PRO A 56 -0.90 9.78 11.64
N LYS A 57 -1.33 8.60 12.07
CA LYS A 57 -1.88 8.37 13.41
C LYS A 57 -0.89 7.66 14.32
N PHE A 58 -0.01 6.85 13.77
CA PHE A 58 1.03 6.13 14.49
C PHE A 58 2.38 6.83 14.41
N PHE A 59 2.84 7.16 13.19
CA PHE A 59 4.13 7.81 13.00
C PHE A 59 4.10 9.28 13.44
N THR A 60 5.16 9.74 14.06
CA THR A 60 5.41 11.19 14.20
C THR A 60 5.66 11.80 12.82
N PRO A 61 5.50 13.11 12.62
CA PRO A 61 5.76 13.76 11.34
C PRO A 61 7.15 13.46 10.77
N ARG A 62 8.18 13.39 11.64
CA ARG A 62 9.54 13.07 11.25
C ARG A 62 9.70 11.60 10.84
N GLU A 63 9.14 10.67 11.62
CA GLU A 63 9.14 9.24 11.28
C GLU A 63 8.41 9.00 9.96
N PHE A 64 7.29 9.68 9.74
CA PHE A 64 6.51 9.56 8.51
C PHE A 64 7.30 10.04 7.29
N GLU A 65 8.04 11.15 7.40
CA GLU A 65 8.92 11.62 6.34
C GLU A 65 10.06 10.63 6.06
N LEU A 66 10.65 10.02 7.10
CA LEU A 66 11.65 8.99 6.94
C LEU A 66 11.09 7.76 6.23
N VAL A 67 9.88 7.33 6.61
CA VAL A 67 9.17 6.23 5.93
C VAL A 67 8.91 6.56 4.45
N ARG A 68 8.53 7.79 4.11
CA ARG A 68 8.33 8.22 2.73
C ARG A 68 9.62 8.09 1.90
N VAL A 69 10.69 8.70 2.40
CA VAL A 69 11.99 8.66 1.72
C VAL A 69 12.50 7.22 1.56
N LEU A 70 12.41 6.41 2.60
CA LEU A 70 12.85 5.02 2.56
C LEU A 70 11.99 4.16 1.63
N ALA A 71 10.67 4.37 1.60
CA ALA A 71 9.77 3.65 0.69
C ALA A 71 10.07 3.99 -0.78
N ASP A 72 10.37 5.26 -1.09
CA ASP A 72 10.72 5.69 -2.44
C ASP A 72 12.12 5.22 -2.87
N ILE A 73 13.04 4.95 -1.93
CA ILE A 73 14.30 4.27 -2.26
C ILE A 73 14.05 2.79 -2.61
N VAL A 74 13.09 2.13 -1.95
CA VAL A 74 12.75 0.72 -2.23
C VAL A 74 12.00 0.57 -3.55
N ILE A 75 11.01 1.43 -3.81
CA ILE A 75 10.26 1.46 -5.08
C ILE A 75 10.23 2.91 -5.57
N PRO A 76 11.25 3.30 -6.34
CA PRO A 76 11.32 4.64 -6.92
C PRO A 76 10.34 4.78 -8.07
N LYS A 77 10.03 6.03 -8.41
CA LYS A 77 9.31 6.35 -9.65
C LYS A 77 10.15 5.99 -10.86
N ASP A 78 9.51 5.36 -11.85
CA ASP A 78 10.10 5.05 -13.14
C ASP A 78 9.19 5.49 -14.31
N ASP A 79 9.51 5.05 -15.54
CA ASP A 79 8.76 5.40 -16.75
C ASP A 79 7.37 4.70 -16.81
N ARG A 80 7.15 3.69 -15.99
CA ARG A 80 5.93 2.85 -15.99
C ARG A 80 4.98 3.21 -14.86
N SER A 81 5.52 3.56 -13.68
CA SER A 81 4.72 3.82 -12.50
C SER A 81 5.27 4.95 -11.66
N GLY A 82 4.43 5.51 -10.78
CA GLY A 82 4.87 6.39 -9.70
C GLY A 82 5.62 5.64 -8.62
N SER A 83 6.16 6.40 -7.65
CA SER A 83 6.88 5.85 -6.50
C SER A 83 5.96 5.17 -5.48
N ALA A 84 6.55 4.51 -4.49
CA ALA A 84 5.81 3.97 -3.34
C ALA A 84 5.00 5.07 -2.61
N THR A 85 5.54 6.27 -2.49
CA THR A 85 4.82 7.41 -1.90
C THR A 85 3.64 7.84 -2.78
N ASP A 86 3.80 7.90 -4.11
CA ASP A 86 2.72 8.21 -5.04
C ASP A 86 1.58 7.17 -4.97
N ALA A 87 1.91 5.92 -4.70
CA ALA A 87 0.95 4.84 -4.50
C ALA A 87 0.28 4.85 -3.10
N GLY A 88 0.71 5.73 -2.18
CA GLY A 88 0.15 5.84 -0.83
C GLY A 88 0.69 4.83 0.19
N VAL A 89 1.80 4.15 -0.12
CA VAL A 89 2.40 3.12 0.75
C VAL A 89 2.72 3.62 2.16
N PRO A 90 3.24 4.85 2.40
CA PRO A 90 3.46 5.33 3.76
C PRO A 90 2.20 5.38 4.62
N GLY A 91 1.06 5.76 4.01
CA GLY A 91 -0.24 5.72 4.69
C GLY A 91 -0.71 4.30 5.00
N PHE A 92 -0.47 3.36 4.10
CA PHE A 92 -0.70 1.93 4.34
C PHE A 92 0.15 1.42 5.50
N MET A 93 1.44 1.79 5.58
CA MET A 93 2.31 1.39 6.69
C MET A 93 1.84 1.96 8.03
N ASP A 94 1.41 3.23 8.06
CA ASP A 94 0.84 3.84 9.27
C ASP A 94 -0.38 3.05 9.77
N PHE A 95 -1.27 2.67 8.85
CA PHE A 95 -2.43 1.81 9.15
C PHE A 95 -1.99 0.43 9.67
N MET A 96 -1.03 -0.21 9.03
CA MET A 96 -0.52 -1.54 9.44
C MET A 96 0.07 -1.54 10.86
N MET A 97 0.69 -0.43 11.28
CA MET A 97 1.19 -0.30 12.65
C MET A 97 0.07 -0.22 13.68
N ILE A 98 -1.08 0.34 13.32
CA ILE A 98 -2.26 0.40 14.19
C ILE A 98 -2.98 -0.96 14.23
N ASP A 99 -3.13 -1.60 13.07
CA ASP A 99 -3.79 -2.90 12.92
C ASP A 99 -2.99 -4.04 13.56
N GLN A 100 -1.66 -3.96 13.49
CA GLN A 100 -0.73 -4.97 14.04
C GLN A 100 0.26 -4.35 15.05
N PRO A 101 -0.17 -4.07 16.30
CA PRO A 101 0.65 -3.36 17.29
C PRO A 101 1.98 -4.07 17.64
N THR A 102 2.07 -5.37 17.45
CA THR A 102 3.29 -6.15 17.67
C THR A 102 4.45 -5.72 16.78
N ARG A 103 4.17 -5.08 15.65
CA ARG A 103 5.19 -4.56 14.70
C ARG A 103 5.75 -3.19 15.11
N GLN A 104 5.07 -2.45 15.98
CA GLN A 104 5.39 -1.04 16.30
C GLN A 104 6.80 -0.86 16.84
N VAL A 105 7.21 -1.71 17.80
CA VAL A 105 8.54 -1.62 18.43
C VAL A 105 9.65 -1.87 17.42
N ALA A 106 9.50 -2.90 16.59
CA ALA A 106 10.47 -3.23 15.56
C ALA A 106 10.58 -2.13 14.49
N MET A 107 9.45 -1.53 14.09
CA MET A 107 9.42 -0.44 13.13
C MET A 107 10.15 0.79 13.67
N ARG A 108 9.79 1.29 14.86
CA ARG A 108 10.44 2.47 15.46
C ARG A 108 11.92 2.21 15.78
N GLY A 109 12.23 1.02 16.29
CA GLY A 109 13.62 0.62 16.55
C GLY A 109 14.47 0.64 15.27
N GLY A 110 13.91 0.18 14.16
CA GLY A 110 14.61 0.19 12.87
C GLY A 110 14.80 1.59 12.29
N LEU A 111 13.77 2.45 12.35
CA LEU A 111 13.91 3.86 11.94
C LEU A 111 14.96 4.59 12.78
N ALA A 112 14.98 4.38 14.10
CA ALA A 112 15.99 4.94 14.99
C ALA A 112 17.39 4.38 14.70
N TRP A 113 17.50 3.09 14.36
CA TRP A 113 18.76 2.46 13.98
C TRP A 113 19.38 3.12 12.75
N LEU A 114 18.58 3.42 11.72
CA LEU A 114 19.07 4.15 10.53
C LEU A 114 19.65 5.51 10.89
N ASP A 115 18.98 6.28 11.75
CA ASP A 115 19.49 7.57 12.20
C ASP A 115 20.80 7.42 12.97
N VAL A 116 20.90 6.44 13.87
CA VAL A 116 22.11 6.17 14.65
C VAL A 116 23.27 5.75 13.75
N GLU A 117 23.01 4.91 12.77
CA GLU A 117 24.05 4.44 11.85
C GLU A 117 24.55 5.56 10.93
N CYS A 118 23.63 6.38 10.41
CA CYS A 118 24.00 7.56 9.63
C CYS A 118 24.77 8.58 10.49
N GLN A 119 24.36 8.81 11.73
CA GLN A 119 25.05 9.70 12.66
C GLN A 119 26.50 9.22 12.93
N LYS A 120 26.72 7.92 13.08
CA LYS A 120 28.06 7.35 13.26
C LYS A 120 28.97 7.53 12.05
N ARG A 121 28.43 7.37 10.84
CA ARG A 121 29.22 7.38 9.60
C ARG A 121 29.44 8.78 9.02
N PHE A 122 28.40 9.62 9.11
CA PHE A 122 28.32 10.87 8.36
C PHE A 122 28.08 12.10 9.23
N ASP A 123 27.94 11.92 10.55
CA ASP A 123 27.59 12.97 11.51
C ASP A 123 26.27 13.69 11.19
N LYS A 124 25.30 12.95 10.60
CA LYS A 124 23.99 13.45 10.17
C LYS A 124 22.92 12.39 10.41
N PRO A 125 21.65 12.78 10.70
CA PRO A 125 20.54 11.85 10.69
C PRO A 125 20.22 11.41 9.24
N PHE A 126 19.53 10.28 9.05
CA PHE A 126 19.24 9.68 7.74
C PHE A 126 18.60 10.66 6.76
N LEU A 127 17.64 11.48 7.19
CA LEU A 127 16.97 12.46 6.33
C LEU A 127 17.91 13.58 5.82
N ALA A 128 18.97 13.88 6.56
CA ALA A 128 19.95 14.90 6.18
C ALA A 128 21.11 14.34 5.34
N CYS A 129 21.21 13.01 5.21
CA CYS A 129 22.21 12.37 4.37
C CYS A 129 21.90 12.56 2.88
N ALA A 130 22.95 12.61 2.05
CA ALA A 130 22.81 12.55 0.60
C ALA A 130 22.36 11.14 0.16
N ASP A 131 21.82 11.03 -1.07
CA ASP A 131 21.30 9.74 -1.56
C ASP A 131 22.38 8.65 -1.60
N ALA A 132 23.61 8.99 -1.98
CA ALA A 132 24.74 8.05 -1.95
C ALA A 132 25.08 7.58 -0.53
N GLU A 133 24.97 8.45 0.48
CA GLU A 133 25.21 8.11 1.90
C GLU A 133 24.10 7.19 2.42
N ARG A 134 22.84 7.46 2.07
CA ARG A 134 21.68 6.60 2.40
C ARG A 134 21.84 5.22 1.77
N THR A 135 22.14 5.17 0.48
CA THR A 135 22.35 3.93 -0.26
C THR A 135 23.47 3.11 0.35
N ALA A 136 24.60 3.72 0.73
CA ALA A 136 25.72 3.00 1.35
C ALA A 136 25.33 2.32 2.68
N VAL A 137 24.47 2.94 3.50
CA VAL A 137 23.93 2.30 4.72
C VAL A 137 22.97 1.17 4.37
N LEU A 138 22.11 1.37 3.38
CA LEU A 138 21.10 0.38 2.99
C LEU A 138 21.73 -0.83 2.31
N ASP A 139 22.79 -0.67 1.52
CA ASP A 139 23.51 -1.76 0.86
C ASP A 139 24.11 -2.76 1.86
N ASP A 140 24.57 -2.27 3.02
CA ASP A 140 25.11 -3.13 4.08
C ASP A 140 24.03 -4.03 4.74
N ILE A 141 22.74 -3.68 4.63
CA ILE A 141 21.64 -4.40 5.26
C ILE A 141 20.64 -5.02 4.25
N ALA A 142 20.76 -4.68 2.97
CA ALA A 142 19.80 -5.12 1.94
C ALA A 142 19.90 -6.62 1.65
N TRP A 143 21.07 -7.22 1.86
CA TRP A 143 21.36 -8.61 1.49
C TRP A 143 21.70 -9.44 2.74
N PRO A 144 20.74 -10.12 3.38
CA PRO A 144 20.95 -10.86 4.64
C PRO A 144 22.13 -11.82 4.60
N ALA A 145 22.33 -12.51 3.47
CA ALA A 145 23.44 -13.48 3.30
C ALA A 145 24.84 -12.85 3.22
N LYS A 146 24.94 -11.54 2.95
CA LYS A 146 26.19 -10.80 2.79
C LYS A 146 26.43 -9.81 3.93
N ALA A 147 25.40 -9.53 4.72
CA ALA A 147 25.47 -8.53 5.79
C ALA A 147 26.34 -9.02 6.94
N LYS A 148 27.08 -8.09 7.54
CA LYS A 148 27.86 -8.35 8.74
C LYS A 148 26.93 -8.60 9.94
N SER A 149 27.36 -9.45 10.87
CA SER A 149 26.59 -9.80 12.06
C SER A 149 26.22 -8.59 12.94
N GLU A 150 27.07 -7.57 12.96
CA GLU A 150 26.83 -6.31 13.71
C GLU A 150 25.61 -5.54 13.19
N PHE A 151 25.18 -5.75 11.93
CA PHE A 151 24.03 -5.12 11.31
C PHE A 151 22.75 -5.96 11.38
N ALA A 152 22.74 -7.06 12.14
CA ALA A 152 21.60 -7.98 12.20
C ALA A 152 20.25 -7.29 12.48
N HIS A 153 20.22 -6.28 13.36
CA HIS A 153 19.02 -5.50 13.63
C HIS A 153 18.54 -4.69 12.42
N GLY A 154 19.49 -4.03 11.73
CA GLY A 154 19.21 -3.30 10.49
C GLY A 154 18.69 -4.21 9.39
N VAL A 155 19.30 -5.39 9.21
CA VAL A 155 18.87 -6.43 8.25
C VAL A 155 17.45 -6.89 8.52
N ALA A 156 17.11 -7.23 9.76
CA ALA A 156 15.77 -7.66 10.13
C ALA A 156 14.73 -6.56 9.89
N PHE A 157 15.05 -5.32 10.27
CA PHE A 157 14.19 -4.18 10.01
C PHE A 157 13.99 -3.96 8.51
N PHE A 158 15.07 -3.84 7.73
CA PHE A 158 14.97 -3.49 6.32
C PHE A 158 14.25 -4.58 5.51
N SER A 159 14.46 -5.85 5.82
CA SER A 159 13.72 -6.96 5.21
C SER A 159 12.21 -6.81 5.43
N ASN A 160 11.78 -6.58 6.68
CA ASN A 160 10.38 -6.36 6.99
C ASN A 160 9.82 -5.08 6.35
N PHE A 161 10.61 -4.00 6.31
CA PHE A 161 10.21 -2.73 5.69
C PHE A 161 10.00 -2.90 4.18
N ARG A 162 10.94 -3.55 3.50
CA ARG A 162 10.86 -3.87 2.07
C ARG A 162 9.62 -4.72 1.76
N ASP A 163 9.33 -5.74 2.57
CA ASP A 163 8.18 -6.61 2.38
C ASP A 163 6.86 -5.83 2.56
N LEU A 164 6.79 -4.91 3.53
CA LEU A 164 5.65 -4.03 3.70
C LEU A 164 5.50 -3.03 2.54
N THR A 165 6.62 -2.49 2.04
CA THR A 165 6.61 -1.59 0.88
C THR A 165 6.08 -2.32 -0.35
N ALA A 166 6.59 -3.51 -0.64
CA ALA A 166 6.16 -4.34 -1.75
C ALA A 166 4.67 -4.72 -1.62
N SER A 167 4.24 -5.19 -0.44
CA SER A 167 2.84 -5.53 -0.17
C SER A 167 1.92 -4.32 -0.35
N GLY A 168 2.31 -3.15 0.17
CA GLY A 168 1.55 -1.92 0.01
C GLY A 168 1.45 -1.49 -1.45
N PHE A 169 2.56 -1.49 -2.18
CA PHE A 169 2.60 -1.04 -3.58
C PHE A 169 1.81 -1.96 -4.51
N TRP A 170 2.10 -3.26 -4.50
CA TRP A 170 1.51 -4.24 -5.43
C TRP A 170 0.03 -4.54 -5.18
N THR A 171 -0.54 -4.07 -4.07
CA THR A 171 -1.99 -4.13 -3.78
C THR A 171 -2.72 -2.85 -4.18
N THR A 172 -2.02 -1.79 -4.59
CA THR A 172 -2.63 -0.58 -5.12
C THR A 172 -3.02 -0.74 -6.59
N ARG A 173 -3.90 0.15 -7.08
CA ARG A 173 -4.23 0.20 -8.50
C ARG A 173 -2.99 0.43 -9.35
N MET A 174 -2.09 1.33 -8.93
CA MET A 174 -0.83 1.63 -9.60
C MET A 174 0.05 0.38 -9.75
N GLY A 175 0.26 -0.35 -8.65
CA GLY A 175 1.08 -1.58 -8.68
C GLY A 175 0.44 -2.70 -9.49
N ILE A 176 -0.89 -2.87 -9.42
CA ILE A 176 -1.63 -3.85 -10.23
C ILE A 176 -1.48 -3.54 -11.72
N ASP A 177 -1.61 -2.27 -12.12
CA ASP A 177 -1.46 -1.83 -13.50
C ASP A 177 -0.01 -1.97 -13.97
N ASP A 178 0.98 -1.68 -13.13
CA ASP A 178 2.41 -1.87 -13.44
C ASP A 178 2.79 -3.33 -13.64
N LEU A 179 2.26 -4.25 -12.80
CA LEU A 179 2.41 -5.69 -12.98
C LEU A 179 1.66 -6.22 -14.21
N GLN A 180 0.78 -5.43 -14.81
CA GLN A 180 -0.15 -5.89 -15.85
C GLN A 180 -0.99 -7.10 -15.37
N PHE A 181 -1.33 -7.12 -14.07
CA PHE A 181 -2.06 -8.21 -13.47
C PHE A 181 -3.50 -8.25 -13.98
N MET A 182 -3.82 -9.27 -14.73
CA MET A 182 -5.15 -9.44 -15.35
C MET A 182 -6.15 -10.20 -14.46
N GLY A 183 -5.77 -10.59 -13.27
CA GLY A 183 -6.58 -11.44 -12.39
C GLY A 183 -6.64 -12.89 -12.84
N ASN A 184 -7.42 -13.68 -12.12
CA ASN A 184 -7.68 -15.07 -12.49
C ASN A 184 -8.74 -15.11 -13.58
N ARG A 185 -8.40 -15.68 -14.73
CA ARG A 185 -9.34 -15.93 -15.81
C ARG A 185 -9.68 -17.41 -15.86
N SER A 186 -10.97 -17.73 -15.99
CA SER A 186 -11.41 -19.09 -16.22
C SER A 186 -10.94 -19.56 -17.60
N VAL A 187 -10.20 -20.66 -17.61
CA VAL A 187 -9.71 -21.31 -18.84
C VAL A 187 -10.32 -22.70 -18.89
N ALA A 188 -11.18 -22.95 -19.88
CA ALA A 188 -11.88 -24.24 -20.02
C ALA A 188 -10.89 -25.40 -20.23
N ARG A 189 -9.78 -25.13 -20.92
CA ARG A 189 -8.69 -26.09 -21.14
C ARG A 189 -7.35 -25.38 -21.06
N TRP A 190 -6.48 -25.87 -20.19
CA TRP A 190 -5.11 -25.39 -20.11
C TRP A 190 -4.25 -26.06 -21.21
N ASN A 191 -3.69 -25.25 -22.09
CA ASN A 191 -2.85 -25.72 -23.21
C ASN A 191 -1.34 -25.57 -22.94
N GLY A 192 -0.96 -25.34 -21.69
CA GLY A 192 0.43 -25.09 -21.31
C GLY A 192 0.83 -23.60 -21.35
N CYS A 193 2.06 -23.32 -20.97
CA CYS A 193 2.64 -21.99 -21.08
C CYS A 193 2.97 -21.65 -22.55
N PRO A 194 2.93 -20.37 -22.94
CA PRO A 194 3.39 -19.95 -24.28
C PRO A 194 4.83 -20.40 -24.55
N SER A 195 5.10 -20.82 -25.78
CA SER A 195 6.42 -21.34 -26.21
C SER A 195 7.56 -20.33 -25.95
N GLU A 196 7.29 -19.04 -26.08
CA GLU A 196 8.26 -17.97 -25.79
C GLU A 196 8.63 -17.92 -24.32
N ALA A 197 7.64 -18.11 -23.42
CA ALA A 197 7.89 -18.16 -21.98
C ALA A 197 8.74 -19.37 -21.60
N LEU A 198 8.42 -20.55 -22.17
CA LEU A 198 9.19 -21.79 -21.98
C LEU A 198 10.63 -21.62 -22.45
N LYS A 199 10.83 -21.04 -23.64
CA LYS A 199 12.16 -20.78 -24.21
C LYS A 199 12.97 -19.82 -23.32
N LYS A 200 12.33 -18.75 -22.80
CA LYS A 200 12.97 -17.79 -21.88
C LYS A 200 13.40 -18.45 -20.57
N LEU A 201 12.63 -19.39 -20.07
CA LEU A 201 12.91 -20.13 -18.83
C LEU A 201 13.84 -21.33 -19.04
N GLY A 202 14.13 -21.70 -20.29
CA GLY A 202 14.97 -22.85 -20.61
C GLY A 202 14.33 -24.21 -20.27
N VAL A 203 12.97 -24.28 -20.25
CA VAL A 203 12.22 -25.50 -19.94
C VAL A 203 11.32 -25.90 -21.10
N SER A 204 10.98 -27.20 -21.16
CA SER A 204 10.06 -27.76 -22.16
C SER A 204 9.06 -28.70 -21.50
N TYR A 205 7.90 -28.89 -22.11
CA TYR A 205 7.04 -30.03 -21.77
C TYR A 205 7.62 -31.30 -22.38
N GLU A 206 7.78 -32.34 -21.60
CA GLU A 206 8.08 -33.68 -22.07
C GLU A 206 6.88 -34.30 -22.77
#